data_d0f0fce0a61d2456739b500b5aefb2ea
#
_entry.id   d0f0fce0a61d2456739b500b5aefb2ea
#
_cell.length_a   1.000
_cell.length_b   1.000
_cell.length_c   1.000
_cell.angle_alpha   90.00
_cell.angle_beta   90.00
_cell.angle_gamma   90.00
#
_symmetry.space_group_name_H-M   'P 1'
#
loop_
_entity.id
_entity.type
_entity.pdbx_description
1 polymer ?
#
loop_
_entity_poly.entity_id
_entity_poly.type
_entity_poly.pdbx_seq_one_letter_code
_entity_poly.pdbx_strand_id
1 'polypeptide(L)'
;MLKDLNQLIDYIEEHLTEGLSYKIIAENTGISEYQLKRIFTFIAGMSLMDYIKNRRLALANRDLLDGSRVTETAFRYGYETVEGFSRAFRDWSGYLPSEISRYGIQKSFPRLTFFIDVRGGKSMEFRIEKKEQFYVAG
;
A
#
# COMPACT_ATOMS: atom_id res chain seq x y z
N MET A 1 9.37 -18.49 -4.87
CA MET A 1 8.07 -17.83 -4.63
C MET A 1 8.15 -16.74 -3.57
N LEU A 2 8.70 -17.00 -2.40
CA LEU A 2 8.82 -15.99 -1.33
C LEU A 2 9.64 -14.78 -1.76
N LYS A 3 10.78 -15.03 -2.39
CA LYS A 3 11.63 -13.98 -2.94
C LYS A 3 10.90 -13.14 -3.97
N ASP A 4 10.08 -13.78 -4.80
CA ASP A 4 9.31 -13.09 -5.84
C ASP A 4 8.24 -12.19 -5.22
N LEU A 5 7.58 -12.65 -4.15
CA LEU A 5 6.57 -11.85 -3.46
C LEU A 5 7.18 -10.61 -2.81
N ASN A 6 8.35 -10.73 -2.19
CA ASN A 6 9.04 -9.59 -1.60
C ASN A 6 9.55 -8.62 -2.68
N GLN A 7 10.03 -9.13 -3.81
CA GLN A 7 10.41 -8.29 -4.94
C GLN A 7 9.21 -7.58 -5.54
N LEU A 8 8.04 -8.24 -5.58
CA LEU A 8 6.79 -7.62 -6.00
C LEU A 8 6.44 -6.44 -5.11
N ILE A 9 6.52 -6.61 -3.80
CA ILE A 9 6.24 -5.52 -2.86
C ILE A 9 7.24 -4.38 -3.06
N ASP A 10 8.52 -4.66 -3.23
CA ASP A 10 9.53 -3.65 -3.51
C ASP A 10 9.20 -2.85 -4.77
N TYR A 11 8.82 -3.55 -5.84
CA TYR A 11 8.42 -2.90 -7.09
C TYR A 11 7.22 -1.97 -6.88
N ILE A 12 6.19 -2.45 -6.18
CA ILE A 12 5.00 -1.66 -5.90
C ILE A 12 5.35 -0.42 -5.10
N GLU A 13 6.14 -0.56 -4.04
CA GLU A 13 6.50 0.57 -3.17
C GLU A 13 7.30 1.64 -3.92
N GLU A 14 8.13 1.23 -4.86
CA GLU A 14 8.90 2.17 -5.69
C GLU A 14 8.05 2.90 -6.73
N HIS A 15 6.86 2.39 -7.06
CA HIS A 15 6.03 2.88 -8.15
C HIS A 15 4.63 3.33 -7.71
N LEU A 16 4.44 3.61 -6.42
CA LEU A 16 3.12 3.99 -5.89
C LEU A 16 2.57 5.29 -6.47
N THR A 17 3.43 6.17 -6.95
CA THR A 17 3.01 7.43 -7.59
C THR A 17 2.77 7.29 -9.09
N GLU A 18 2.93 6.09 -9.62
CA GLU A 18 2.78 5.81 -11.05
C GLU A 18 1.52 4.97 -11.29
N GLY A 19 1.11 4.87 -12.55
CA GLY A 19 0.00 4.00 -12.92
C GLY A 19 0.36 2.53 -12.73
N LEU A 20 -0.38 1.83 -11.89
CA LEU A 20 -0.18 0.41 -11.63
C LEU A 20 -1.42 -0.36 -12.05
N SER A 21 -1.24 -1.32 -12.96
CA SER A 21 -2.27 -2.28 -13.35
C SER A 21 -1.68 -3.67 -13.25
N TYR A 22 -2.53 -4.69 -13.23
CA TYR A 22 -2.04 -6.07 -13.24
C TYR A 22 -1.11 -6.33 -14.43
N LYS A 23 -1.46 -5.80 -15.60
CA LYS A 23 -0.65 -5.96 -16.81
C LYS A 23 0.75 -5.33 -16.64
N ILE A 24 0.79 -4.09 -16.19
CA ILE A 24 2.06 -3.37 -15.99
C ILE A 24 2.92 -4.07 -14.95
N ILE A 25 2.33 -4.47 -13.84
CA ILE A 25 3.05 -5.16 -12.78
C ILE A 25 3.59 -6.52 -13.28
N ALA A 26 2.77 -7.28 -14.00
CA ALA A 26 3.18 -8.57 -14.55
C ALA A 26 4.35 -8.40 -15.52
N GLU A 27 4.29 -7.41 -16.41
CA GLU A 27 5.34 -7.15 -17.38
C GLU A 27 6.68 -6.79 -16.74
N ASN A 28 6.64 -6.08 -15.62
CA ASN A 28 7.85 -5.58 -14.96
C ASN A 28 8.41 -6.52 -13.90
N THR A 29 7.60 -7.42 -13.36
CA THR A 29 8.03 -8.34 -12.31
C THR A 29 8.27 -9.75 -12.81
N GLY A 30 7.75 -10.10 -13.99
CA GLY A 30 7.80 -11.47 -14.50
C GLY A 30 6.80 -12.41 -13.83
N ILE A 31 5.96 -11.89 -12.94
CA ILE A 31 4.91 -12.67 -12.28
C ILE A 31 3.66 -12.60 -13.15
N SER A 32 3.00 -13.74 -13.40
CA SER A 32 1.81 -13.77 -14.24
C SER A 32 0.64 -13.01 -13.58
N GLU A 33 -0.27 -12.50 -14.40
CA GLU A 33 -1.48 -11.85 -13.85
C GLU A 33 -2.30 -12.81 -12.99
N TYR A 34 -2.33 -14.09 -13.36
CA TYR A 34 -3.01 -15.11 -12.57
C TYR A 34 -2.40 -15.20 -11.16
N GLN A 35 -1.08 -15.25 -11.07
CA GLN A 35 -0.38 -15.29 -9.78
C GLN A 35 -0.62 -14.02 -8.97
N LEU A 36 -0.61 -12.86 -9.61
CA LEU A 36 -0.89 -11.59 -8.95
C LEU A 36 -2.30 -11.54 -8.36
N LYS A 37 -3.28 -12.07 -9.08
CA LYS A 37 -4.68 -12.05 -8.63
C LYS A 37 -4.97 -13.14 -7.60
N ARG A 38 -4.52 -14.36 -7.84
CA ARG A 38 -4.93 -15.53 -7.05
C ARG A 38 -3.99 -15.83 -5.90
N ILE A 39 -2.70 -15.90 -6.17
CA ILE A 39 -1.72 -16.31 -5.16
C ILE A 39 -1.50 -15.19 -4.16
N PHE A 40 -1.36 -13.95 -4.65
CA PHE A 40 -1.22 -12.81 -3.74
C PHE A 40 -2.42 -12.70 -2.79
N THR A 41 -3.64 -12.79 -3.34
CA THR A 41 -4.87 -12.68 -2.53
C THR A 41 -4.94 -13.81 -1.50
N PHE A 42 -4.58 -15.01 -1.89
CA PHE A 42 -4.58 -16.16 -0.97
C PHE A 42 -3.61 -15.97 0.20
N ILE A 43 -2.40 -15.49 -0.11
CA ILE A 43 -1.35 -15.35 0.91
C ILE A 43 -1.57 -14.09 1.75
N ALA A 44 -1.91 -12.97 1.12
CA ALA A 44 -2.01 -11.66 1.79
C ALA A 44 -3.37 -11.44 2.48
N GLY A 45 -4.39 -12.19 2.10
CA GLY A 45 -5.74 -12.00 2.63
C GLY A 45 -6.46 -10.79 2.05
N MET A 46 -5.91 -10.14 1.04
CA MET A 46 -6.51 -9.02 0.33
C MET A 46 -6.02 -9.00 -1.10
N SER A 47 -6.77 -8.35 -2.00
CA SER A 47 -6.32 -8.22 -3.38
C SER A 47 -5.11 -7.31 -3.48
N LEU A 48 -4.31 -7.51 -4.54
CA LEU A 48 -3.15 -6.66 -4.80
C LEU A 48 -3.56 -5.21 -5.02
N MET A 49 -4.67 -4.96 -5.72
CA MET A 49 -5.16 -3.60 -5.96
C MET A 49 -5.63 -2.94 -4.66
N ASP A 50 -6.24 -3.67 -3.75
CA ASP A 50 -6.60 -3.14 -2.43
C ASP A 50 -5.35 -2.81 -1.61
N TYR A 51 -4.33 -3.66 -1.67
CA TYR A 51 -3.05 -3.38 -1.03
C TYR A 51 -2.45 -2.06 -1.54
N ILE A 52 -2.40 -1.89 -2.86
CA ILE A 52 -1.87 -0.68 -3.49
C ILE A 52 -2.67 0.56 -3.06
N LYS A 53 -4.00 0.46 -3.07
CA LYS A 53 -4.89 1.55 -2.63
C LYS A 53 -4.61 1.95 -1.19
N ASN A 54 -4.53 0.98 -0.29
CA ASN A 54 -4.28 1.25 1.13
C ASN A 54 -2.91 1.87 1.36
N ARG A 55 -1.88 1.41 0.63
CA ARG A 55 -0.54 1.99 0.73
C ARG A 55 -0.51 3.43 0.24
N ARG A 56 -1.18 3.71 -0.88
CA ARG A 56 -1.28 5.07 -1.43
C ARG A 56 -1.96 6.01 -0.44
N LEU A 57 -3.06 5.59 0.15
CA LEU A 57 -3.79 6.41 1.12
C LEU A 57 -2.98 6.62 2.41
N ALA A 58 -2.25 5.62 2.86
CA ALA A 58 -1.37 5.75 4.03
C ALA A 58 -0.24 6.74 3.78
N LEU A 59 0.39 6.70 2.60
CA LEU A 59 1.42 7.66 2.24
C LEU A 59 0.84 9.05 2.03
N ALA A 60 -0.37 9.15 1.48
CA ALA A 60 -1.08 10.43 1.36
C ALA A 60 -1.33 11.05 2.74
N ASN A 61 -1.74 10.23 3.71
CA ASN A 61 -1.92 10.69 5.10
C ASN A 61 -0.62 11.28 5.65
N ARG A 62 0.49 10.60 5.43
CA ARG A 62 1.81 11.07 5.85
C ARG A 62 2.17 12.41 5.18
N ASP A 63 1.95 12.51 3.87
CA ASP A 63 2.27 13.73 3.13
C ASP A 63 1.42 14.91 3.61
N LEU A 64 0.14 14.67 3.91
CA LEU A 64 -0.77 15.69 4.44
C LEU A 64 -0.33 16.15 5.83
N LEU A 65 0.12 15.23 6.69
CA LEU A 65 0.67 15.56 8.00
C LEU A 65 1.92 16.45 7.87
N ASP A 66 2.74 16.18 6.86
CA ASP A 66 3.96 16.93 6.58
C ASP A 66 3.69 18.28 5.89
N GLY A 67 2.43 18.62 5.64
CA GLY A 67 2.04 19.91 5.11
C GLY A 67 1.80 19.96 3.60
N SER A 68 1.78 18.82 2.92
CA SER A 68 1.45 18.78 1.49
C SER A 68 0.02 19.26 1.25
N ARG A 69 -0.18 19.94 0.13
CA ARG A 69 -1.52 20.41 -0.25
C ARG A 69 -2.40 19.25 -0.68
N VAL A 70 -3.69 19.34 -0.39
CA VAL A 70 -4.67 18.30 -0.75
C VAL A 70 -4.64 18.04 -2.27
N THR A 71 -4.62 19.10 -3.08
CA THR A 71 -4.61 18.97 -4.54
C THR A 71 -3.38 18.23 -5.04
N GLU A 72 -2.19 18.62 -4.57
CA GLU A 72 -0.94 17.97 -4.96
C GLU A 72 -0.91 16.50 -4.53
N THR A 73 -1.38 16.22 -3.32
CA THR A 73 -1.42 14.87 -2.78
C THR A 73 -2.35 13.98 -3.59
N ALA A 74 -3.53 14.49 -3.94
CA ALA A 74 -4.49 13.75 -4.76
C ALA A 74 -3.87 13.30 -6.08
N PHE A 75 -3.25 14.22 -6.80
CA PHE A 75 -2.66 13.91 -8.11
C PHE A 75 -1.41 13.05 -8.00
N ARG A 76 -0.61 13.22 -6.94
CA ARG A 76 0.58 12.40 -6.71
C ARG A 76 0.23 10.92 -6.63
N TYR A 77 -0.88 10.59 -5.99
CA TYR A 77 -1.30 9.19 -5.80
C TYR A 77 -2.32 8.72 -6.83
N GLY A 78 -2.40 9.40 -7.97
CA GLY A 78 -3.11 8.89 -9.14
C GLY A 78 -4.60 9.21 -9.20
N TYR A 79 -5.11 10.07 -8.35
CA TYR A 79 -6.50 10.51 -8.43
C TYR A 79 -6.66 11.61 -9.48
N GLU A 80 -7.68 11.48 -10.30
CA GLU A 80 -7.95 12.44 -11.37
C GLU A 80 -8.58 13.72 -10.85
N THR A 81 -9.27 13.65 -9.70
CA THR A 81 -9.94 14.80 -9.10
C THR A 81 -9.69 14.84 -7.60
N VAL A 82 -9.74 16.05 -7.04
CA VAL A 82 -9.65 16.25 -5.59
C VAL A 82 -10.84 15.62 -4.89
N GLU A 83 -12.03 15.69 -5.50
CA GLU A 83 -13.25 15.13 -4.94
C GLU A 83 -13.17 13.60 -4.83
N GLY A 84 -12.64 12.95 -5.87
CA GLY A 84 -12.43 11.50 -5.86
C GLY A 84 -11.45 11.07 -4.78
N PHE A 85 -10.35 11.81 -4.65
CA PHE A 85 -9.38 11.58 -3.58
C PHE A 85 -10.01 11.78 -2.21
N SER A 86 -10.70 12.88 -2.00
CA SER A 86 -11.31 13.22 -0.71
C SER A 86 -12.31 12.18 -0.27
N ARG A 87 -13.11 11.66 -1.21
CA ARG A 87 -14.07 10.59 -0.92
C ARG A 87 -13.36 9.30 -0.51
N ALA A 88 -12.37 8.86 -1.29
CA ALA A 88 -11.63 7.66 -0.99
C ALA A 88 -10.88 7.78 0.34
N PHE A 89 -10.26 8.92 0.58
CA PHE A 89 -9.53 9.19 1.81
C PHE A 89 -10.45 9.20 3.04
N ARG A 90 -11.62 9.84 2.92
CA ARG A 90 -12.60 9.87 4.00
C ARG A 90 -13.14 8.47 4.31
N ASP A 91 -13.47 7.69 3.27
CA ASP A 91 -13.94 6.32 3.45
C ASP A 91 -12.89 5.46 4.14
N TRP A 92 -11.62 5.70 3.83
CA TRP A 92 -10.51 4.94 4.40
C TRP A 92 -10.15 5.39 5.81
N SER A 93 -10.03 6.69 6.05
CA SER A 93 -9.52 7.24 7.31
C SER A 93 -10.61 7.67 8.30
N GLY A 94 -11.81 7.97 7.82
CA GLY A 94 -12.86 8.59 8.61
C GLY A 94 -12.78 10.12 8.66
N TYR A 95 -11.79 10.72 8.00
CA TYR A 95 -11.55 12.16 8.04
C TYR A 95 -11.30 12.72 6.65
N LEU A 96 -11.64 13.98 6.45
CA LEU A 96 -11.30 14.68 5.20
C LEU A 96 -9.80 14.95 5.14
N PRO A 97 -9.21 14.98 3.93
CA PRO A 97 -7.79 15.32 3.79
C PRO A 97 -7.40 16.64 4.44
N SER A 98 -8.28 17.65 4.36
CA SER A 98 -8.04 18.96 4.96
C SER A 98 -7.98 18.94 6.49
N GLU A 99 -8.53 17.90 7.12
CA GLU A 99 -8.53 17.76 8.57
C GLU A 99 -7.23 17.16 9.11
N ILE A 100 -6.43 16.53 8.27
CA ILE A 100 -5.27 15.74 8.69
C ILE A 100 -4.20 16.62 9.35
N SER A 101 -3.72 17.65 8.67
CA SER A 101 -2.72 18.54 9.26
C SER A 101 -3.29 19.39 10.39
N ARG A 102 -4.57 19.74 10.30
CA ARG A 102 -5.26 20.56 11.30
C ARG A 102 -5.36 19.86 12.63
N TYR A 103 -5.70 18.57 12.64
CA TYR A 103 -5.93 17.80 13.86
C TYR A 103 -4.83 16.80 14.18
N GLY A 104 -3.79 16.72 13.35
CA GLY A 104 -2.69 15.79 13.56
C GLY A 104 -3.08 14.32 13.48
N ILE A 105 -4.05 14.00 12.62
CA ILE A 105 -4.59 12.64 12.52
C ILE A 105 -3.63 11.75 11.73
N GLN A 106 -3.29 10.60 12.30
CA GLN A 106 -2.42 9.63 11.64
C GLN A 106 -3.12 8.29 11.55
N LYS A 107 -3.27 7.81 10.31
CA LYS A 107 -3.66 6.43 10.04
C LYS A 107 -2.61 5.82 9.15
N SER A 108 -2.15 4.64 9.49
CA SER A 108 -1.13 3.95 8.73
C SER A 108 -1.67 2.64 8.15
N PHE A 109 -1.05 2.20 7.08
CA PHE A 109 -1.22 0.87 6.54
C PHE A 109 0.18 0.36 6.20
N PRO A 110 0.75 -0.51 7.05
CA PRO A 110 2.13 -0.92 6.91
C PRO A 110 2.41 -1.73 5.65
N ARG A 111 3.61 -1.57 5.14
CA ARG A 111 4.13 -2.37 4.05
C ARG A 111 4.19 -3.83 4.45
N LEU A 112 3.80 -4.74 3.54
CA LEU A 112 3.87 -6.17 3.78
C LEU A 112 5.29 -6.70 3.54
N THR A 113 5.69 -7.66 4.37
CA THR A 113 6.89 -8.46 4.16
C THR A 113 6.50 -9.92 4.30
N PHE A 114 6.95 -10.75 3.37
CA PHE A 114 6.67 -12.19 3.40
C PHE A 114 7.91 -12.94 3.85
N PHE A 115 7.72 -13.91 4.72
CA PHE A 115 8.80 -14.78 5.14
C PHE A 115 8.27 -16.17 5.52
N ILE A 116 9.17 -17.14 5.54
CA ILE A 116 8.84 -18.51 5.92
C ILE A 116 9.29 -18.72 7.36
N ASP A 117 8.37 -19.16 8.20
CA ASP A 117 8.66 -19.51 9.58
C ASP A 117 8.79 -21.03 9.67
N VAL A 118 9.96 -21.51 10.11
CA VAL A 118 10.21 -22.95 10.28
C VAL A 118 10.11 -23.26 11.77
N ARG A 119 9.01 -23.94 12.15
CA ARG A 119 8.77 -24.32 13.53
C ARG A 119 9.11 -25.79 13.74
N GLY A 120 10.03 -26.06 14.67
CA GLY A 120 10.39 -27.41 15.06
C GLY A 120 11.02 -28.27 13.98
N GLY A 121 11.50 -27.67 12.90
CA GLY A 121 12.15 -28.35 11.79
C GLY A 121 11.25 -29.26 10.93
N LYS A 122 9.93 -29.26 11.16
CA LYS A 122 9.01 -30.17 10.49
C LYS A 122 7.90 -29.50 9.69
N SER A 123 7.58 -28.24 9.94
CA SER A 123 6.55 -27.52 9.20
C SER A 123 7.05 -26.13 8.83
N MET A 124 6.74 -25.73 7.60
CA MET A 124 7.01 -24.39 7.12
C MET A 124 5.69 -23.64 6.97
N GLU A 125 5.59 -22.51 7.61
CA GLU A 125 4.43 -21.63 7.51
C GLU A 125 4.83 -20.29 6.91
N PHE A 126 3.99 -19.76 6.02
CA PHE A 126 4.18 -18.42 5.51
C PHE A 126 3.70 -17.42 6.57
N ARG A 127 4.53 -16.46 6.89
CA ARG A 127 4.15 -15.34 7.76
C ARG A 127 4.19 -14.05 6.97
N ILE A 128 3.25 -13.18 7.32
CA ILE A 128 3.18 -11.84 6.79
C ILE A 128 3.42 -10.89 7.95
N GLU A 129 4.47 -10.06 7.83
CA GLU A 129 4.75 -9.04 8.81
C GLU A 129 4.39 -7.68 8.25
N LYS A 130 3.63 -6.91 9.01
CA LYS A 130 3.31 -5.52 8.70
C LYS A 130 4.28 -4.65 9.48
N LYS A 131 5.22 -4.02 8.76
CA LYS A 131 6.13 -3.08 9.38
C LYS A 131 5.51 -1.70 9.42
N GLU A 132 5.27 -1.21 10.61
CA GLU A 132 4.84 0.15 10.79
C GLU A 132 6.00 1.09 10.51
N GLN A 133 5.73 2.13 9.74
CA GLN A 133 6.66 3.23 9.60
C GLN A 133 6.44 4.16 10.76
N PHE A 134 7.53 4.47 11.48
CA PHE A 134 7.46 5.47 12.52
C PHE A 134 7.37 6.84 11.89
N TYR A 135 6.26 7.51 12.17
CA TYR A 135 6.18 8.94 11.94
C TYR A 135 6.52 9.62 13.25
N VAL A 136 7.56 10.42 13.24
CA VAL A 136 7.76 11.34 14.35
C VAL A 136 6.70 12.43 14.13
N ALA A 137 5.61 12.32 14.85
CA ALA A 137 4.64 13.40 14.90
C ALA A 137 5.35 14.59 15.48
N GLY A 138 5.70 15.50 14.59
CA GLY A 138 6.26 16.76 15.02
C GLY A 138 5.24 17.59 15.74
#